data_0cd0e64d1cd6c75a1bf3d6bafa2bcc27
#
_entry.id   0cd0e64d1cd6c75a1bf3d6bafa2bcc27
#
_cell.length_a   1.000
_cell.length_b   1.000
_cell.length_c   1.000
_cell.angle_alpha   90.00
_cell.angle_beta   90.00
_cell.angle_gamma   90.00
#
_symmetry.space_group_name_H-M   'P 1'
#
loop_
_entity.id
_entity.type
_entity.pdbx_description
1 polymer ?
#
loop_
_entity_poly.entity_id
_entity_poly.type
_entity_poly.pdbx_seq_one_letter_code
_entity_poly.pdbx_strand_id
1 'polypeptide(L)'
;GGSSSINGMVYVRGHAKDFDHWEESGAQGWGYADVLPYYKRMETWHENGHGGDAAWRGTDGPLHVSRGPRANPLFDAFVQAGSQAGYQMTEDYNGEKQEGFGPMEQTVWSGRRWSAANAYLRPAQKTGNVTLIRALAQRVVIEEGRAVGVEVKRGKTVEVIRAQREVVLAASSINSPKLLMLSGIGPAAHLAEHGIDVVADRPGVGQNLQDHLELYIQMASSQPITLYKHWNLLSKAVIGAQWLFTKTGMGASNQFESAAFIRSKPGVDYPDIQYHFLPIAVRYDGQAAAEGHGFQAHTGPMRSKSRGDITLRSADPAEAPKIRFNYMSHPDDWEEFRTCIRLTREIFGQEAFKPFVKHEIQPGAALQSDAELDSFIAEHAESAYHPCGTCRMGAADDRNAVVDPQARVIGVEGLRVADSSIFPRITNGNLNAPSIMVGEKVSDLLLGRDPLPRANEEPWMHPNWQVAQR
;
A
#
# COMPACT_ATOMS: atom_id res chain seq x y z
N GLY A 1 3.17 16.65 1.73
CA GLY A 1 3.25 15.52 2.61
C GLY A 1 3.16 14.16 1.94
N GLY A 2 3.14 14.06 0.59
CA GLY A 2 3.00 12.80 -0.11
C GLY A 2 1.64 12.11 0.13
N SER A 3 1.49 10.86 -0.35
CA SER A 3 0.25 10.08 -0.25
C SER A 3 -0.16 9.79 1.21
N SER A 4 0.78 9.70 2.14
CA SER A 4 0.48 9.52 3.57
C SER A 4 -0.36 10.66 4.19
N SER A 5 -0.46 11.82 3.52
CA SER A 5 -1.32 12.93 3.96
C SER A 5 -2.78 12.77 3.53
N ILE A 6 -3.10 11.85 2.61
CA ILE A 6 -4.44 11.66 2.03
C ILE A 6 -4.92 10.21 2.00
N ASN A 7 -4.06 9.21 2.29
CA ASN A 7 -4.40 7.79 2.30
C ASN A 7 -5.42 7.41 3.39
N GLY A 8 -5.92 6.16 3.39
CA GLY A 8 -6.83 5.60 4.39
C GLY A 8 -6.20 5.32 5.77
N MET A 9 -4.93 5.65 5.97
CA MET A 9 -4.19 5.47 7.24
C MET A 9 -4.04 4.02 7.72
N VAL A 10 -4.38 3.05 6.92
CA VAL A 10 -4.18 1.63 7.27
C VAL A 10 -2.69 1.33 7.31
N TYR A 11 -2.25 0.61 8.34
CA TYR A 11 -0.86 0.22 8.53
C TYR A 11 -0.69 -1.28 8.39
N VAL A 12 -0.01 -1.71 7.33
CA VAL A 12 0.36 -3.10 7.05
C VAL A 12 1.80 -3.13 6.58
N ARG A 13 2.61 -4.02 7.14
CA ARG A 13 4.04 -4.15 6.78
C ARG A 13 4.28 -5.01 5.54
N GLY A 14 3.32 -5.84 5.15
CA GLY A 14 3.50 -6.95 4.22
C GLY A 14 3.70 -8.27 4.97
N HIS A 15 3.83 -9.36 4.25
CA HIS A 15 4.22 -10.66 4.80
C HIS A 15 5.73 -10.86 4.68
N ALA A 16 6.33 -11.63 5.58
CA ALA A 16 7.77 -11.92 5.54
C ALA A 16 8.22 -12.45 4.17
N LYS A 17 7.46 -13.37 3.60
CA LYS A 17 7.77 -13.95 2.28
C LYS A 17 7.71 -12.97 1.12
N ASP A 18 7.02 -11.84 1.23
CA ASP A 18 7.08 -10.80 0.19
C ASP A 18 8.51 -10.28 0.03
N PHE A 19 9.20 -10.08 1.15
CA PHE A 19 10.57 -9.56 1.17
C PHE A 19 11.59 -10.65 0.81
N ASP A 20 11.38 -11.89 1.23
CA ASP A 20 12.22 -13.01 0.81
C ASP A 20 12.15 -13.19 -0.72
N HIS A 21 10.97 -13.03 -1.32
CA HIS A 21 10.82 -12.99 -2.78
C HIS A 21 11.51 -11.78 -3.43
N TRP A 22 11.63 -10.64 -2.73
CA TRP A 22 12.44 -9.54 -3.25
C TRP A 22 13.92 -9.94 -3.36
N GLU A 23 14.45 -10.55 -2.32
CA GLU A 23 15.83 -11.04 -2.30
C GLU A 23 16.08 -12.11 -3.37
N GLU A 24 15.18 -13.09 -3.50
CA GLU A 24 15.20 -14.11 -4.55
C GLU A 24 15.14 -13.52 -5.96
N SER A 25 14.47 -12.38 -6.13
CA SER A 25 14.37 -11.63 -7.39
C SER A 25 15.60 -10.77 -7.68
N GLY A 26 16.66 -10.88 -6.90
CA GLY A 26 17.92 -10.15 -7.09
C GLY A 26 18.09 -8.91 -6.24
N ALA A 27 17.13 -8.57 -5.37
CA ALA A 27 17.25 -7.47 -4.41
C ALA A 27 18.00 -7.93 -3.14
N GLN A 28 19.27 -8.24 -3.28
CA GLN A 28 20.10 -8.78 -2.20
C GLN A 28 20.14 -7.84 -0.98
N GLY A 29 19.92 -8.40 0.22
CA GLY A 29 19.86 -7.65 1.47
C GLY A 29 18.50 -6.94 1.70
N TRP A 30 17.44 -7.33 0.97
CA TRP A 30 16.07 -6.87 1.16
C TRP A 30 15.12 -8.00 1.59
N GLY A 31 15.66 -9.14 2.01
CA GLY A 31 14.88 -10.22 2.63
C GLY A 31 14.25 -9.80 3.96
N TYR A 32 13.33 -10.60 4.47
CA TYR A 32 12.59 -10.26 5.70
C TYR A 32 13.53 -9.99 6.88
N ALA A 33 14.53 -10.84 7.08
CA ALA A 33 15.53 -10.67 8.14
C ALA A 33 16.26 -9.32 8.05
N ASP A 34 16.44 -8.78 6.84
CA ASP A 34 17.11 -7.50 6.61
C ASP A 34 16.20 -6.29 6.81
N VAL A 35 14.88 -6.43 6.57
CA VAL A 35 13.95 -5.28 6.60
C VAL A 35 13.19 -5.16 7.92
N LEU A 36 13.00 -6.25 8.69
CA LEU A 36 12.33 -6.21 9.99
C LEU A 36 12.97 -5.22 10.96
N PRO A 37 14.31 -5.11 11.08
CA PRO A 37 14.95 -4.10 11.93
C PRO A 37 14.59 -2.66 11.55
N TYR A 38 14.39 -2.38 10.25
CA TYR A 38 13.97 -1.06 9.76
C TYR A 38 12.50 -0.78 10.09
N TYR A 39 11.63 -1.79 10.00
CA TYR A 39 10.24 -1.67 10.45
C TYR A 39 10.16 -1.37 11.94
N LYS A 40 10.95 -2.02 12.76
CA LYS A 40 11.04 -1.75 14.21
C LYS A 40 11.58 -0.34 14.48
N ARG A 41 12.63 0.09 13.78
CA ARG A 41 13.22 1.42 13.93
C ARG A 41 12.25 2.55 13.56
N MET A 42 11.41 2.34 12.55
CA MET A 42 10.54 3.41 12.06
C MET A 42 9.30 3.63 12.90
N GLU A 43 8.83 2.64 13.68
CA GLU A 43 7.53 2.71 14.35
C GLU A 43 7.61 2.90 15.86
N THR A 44 6.61 3.60 16.39
CA THR A 44 6.16 3.47 17.78
C THR A 44 4.77 2.86 17.77
N TRP A 45 4.66 1.60 18.18
CA TRP A 45 3.38 0.92 18.25
C TRP A 45 2.72 1.15 19.61
N HIS A 46 1.42 1.51 19.57
CA HIS A 46 0.62 1.83 20.75
C HIS A 46 -0.56 0.87 20.84
N GLU A 47 -0.48 -0.11 21.72
CA GLU A 47 -1.60 -0.95 22.06
C GLU A 47 -2.05 -0.67 23.50
N ASN A 48 -3.15 0.05 23.71
CA ASN A 48 -3.82 0.23 25.00
C ASN A 48 -2.89 0.37 26.21
N GLY A 49 -1.70 0.96 26.02
CA GLY A 49 -0.67 1.13 27.04
C GLY A 49 0.32 -0.05 27.17
N HIS A 50 0.21 -1.07 26.34
CA HIS A 50 1.16 -2.17 26.24
C HIS A 50 1.94 -2.05 24.93
N GLY A 51 3.26 -2.08 24.97
CA GLY A 51 4.11 -2.30 23.80
C GLY A 51 3.89 -3.74 23.29
N GLY A 52 3.86 -3.95 21.98
CA GLY A 52 3.80 -5.29 21.42
C GLY A 52 5.04 -6.13 21.73
N ASP A 53 5.07 -7.34 21.19
CA ASP A 53 6.25 -8.17 21.28
C ASP A 53 7.46 -7.45 20.65
N ALA A 54 8.45 -7.13 21.48
CA ALA A 54 9.65 -6.41 21.10
C ALA A 54 10.51 -7.18 20.07
N ALA A 55 10.27 -8.48 19.90
CA ALA A 55 10.85 -9.25 18.80
C ALA A 55 10.39 -8.70 17.44
N TRP A 56 9.11 -8.31 17.35
CA TRP A 56 8.45 -7.91 16.10
C TRP A 56 8.17 -6.41 16.00
N ARG A 57 7.92 -5.73 17.13
CA ARG A 57 7.38 -4.36 17.13
C ARG A 57 8.40 -3.33 17.66
N GLY A 58 8.30 -2.09 17.13
CA GLY A 58 9.09 -0.96 17.58
C GLY A 58 8.35 -0.09 18.59
N THR A 59 9.09 0.57 19.47
CA THR A 59 8.53 1.33 20.61
C THR A 59 8.95 2.81 20.67
N ASP A 60 9.89 3.23 19.82
CA ASP A 60 10.52 4.57 19.90
C ASP A 60 10.75 5.24 18.54
N GLY A 61 10.22 4.64 17.47
CA GLY A 61 10.32 5.20 16.13
C GLY A 61 9.40 6.40 15.88
N PRO A 62 9.67 7.20 14.85
CA PRO A 62 8.95 8.43 14.56
C PRO A 62 7.52 8.21 14.05
N LEU A 63 7.20 7.05 13.49
CA LEU A 63 5.89 6.72 12.94
C LEU A 63 5.01 6.09 14.02
N HIS A 64 4.06 6.84 14.56
CA HIS A 64 3.10 6.31 15.52
C HIS A 64 2.02 5.48 14.85
N VAL A 65 1.82 4.27 15.35
CA VAL A 65 0.82 3.28 14.92
C VAL A 65 -0.07 2.92 16.10
N SER A 66 -1.38 2.86 15.90
CA SER A 66 -2.36 2.53 16.92
C SER A 66 -3.50 1.70 16.35
N ARG A 67 -4.37 1.20 17.22
CA ARG A 67 -5.64 0.56 16.85
C ARG A 67 -6.81 1.49 17.09
N GLY A 68 -7.88 1.35 16.31
CA GLY A 68 -9.15 1.99 16.57
C GLY A 68 -9.87 1.34 17.77
N PRO A 69 -10.89 2.03 18.34
CA PRO A 69 -11.57 1.56 19.56
C PRO A 69 -12.48 0.36 19.34
N ARG A 70 -12.81 -0.03 18.08
CA ARG A 70 -13.73 -1.11 17.71
C ARG A 70 -15.09 -1.03 18.42
N ALA A 71 -15.60 0.19 18.60
CA ALA A 71 -16.81 0.43 19.37
C ALA A 71 -18.10 -0.05 18.69
N ASN A 72 -18.09 -0.25 17.36
CA ASN A 72 -19.23 -0.77 16.64
C ASN A 72 -19.27 -2.31 16.73
N PRO A 73 -20.40 -2.94 17.14
CA PRO A 73 -20.47 -4.40 17.32
C PRO A 73 -20.25 -5.19 16.02
N LEU A 74 -20.39 -4.58 14.87
CA LEU A 74 -20.11 -5.22 13.57
C LEU A 74 -18.63 -5.59 13.40
N PHE A 75 -17.69 -4.87 14.05
CA PHE A 75 -16.28 -5.23 14.01
C PHE A 75 -16.02 -6.57 14.70
N ASP A 76 -16.64 -6.81 15.85
CA ASP A 76 -16.52 -8.09 16.56
C ASP A 76 -17.29 -9.19 15.84
N ALA A 77 -18.45 -8.87 15.26
CA ALA A 77 -19.21 -9.82 14.44
C ALA A 77 -18.38 -10.32 13.25
N PHE A 78 -17.62 -9.43 12.58
CA PHE A 78 -16.75 -9.81 11.48
C PHE A 78 -15.65 -10.77 11.92
N VAL A 79 -14.98 -10.47 13.03
CA VAL A 79 -13.91 -11.30 13.58
C VAL A 79 -14.44 -12.66 14.03
N GLN A 80 -15.59 -12.69 14.73
CA GLN A 80 -16.24 -13.93 15.17
C GLN A 80 -16.72 -14.78 13.98
N ALA A 81 -17.25 -14.14 12.93
CA ALA A 81 -17.67 -14.85 11.72
C ALA A 81 -16.49 -15.55 11.04
N GLY A 82 -15.33 -14.92 10.99
CA GLY A 82 -14.11 -15.58 10.52
C GLY A 82 -13.77 -16.84 11.31
N SER A 83 -13.82 -16.76 12.63
CA SER A 83 -13.61 -17.93 13.52
C SER A 83 -14.65 -19.01 13.29
N GLN A 84 -15.94 -18.65 13.16
CA GLN A 84 -17.03 -19.59 12.90
C GLN A 84 -16.89 -20.27 11.52
N ALA A 85 -16.34 -19.57 10.55
CA ALA A 85 -16.00 -20.13 9.24
C ALA A 85 -14.72 -20.99 9.26
N GLY A 86 -14.08 -21.19 10.43
CA GLY A 86 -12.91 -22.05 10.61
C GLY A 86 -11.56 -21.35 10.38
N TYR A 87 -11.54 -20.04 10.17
CA TYR A 87 -10.28 -19.30 10.00
C TYR A 87 -9.58 -19.05 11.33
N GLN A 88 -8.27 -18.88 11.23
CA GLN A 88 -7.43 -18.48 12.37
C GLN A 88 -7.78 -17.07 12.84
N MET A 89 -7.41 -16.79 14.09
CA MET A 89 -7.43 -15.45 14.67
C MET A 89 -5.99 -14.93 14.74
N THR A 90 -5.82 -13.63 14.58
CA THR A 90 -4.54 -12.97 14.84
C THR A 90 -4.74 -11.75 15.73
N GLU A 91 -3.90 -11.64 16.75
CA GLU A 91 -3.86 -10.45 17.60
C GLU A 91 -2.98 -9.35 17.01
N ASP A 92 -2.00 -9.74 16.19
CA ASP A 92 -1.05 -8.81 15.57
C ASP A 92 -0.61 -9.33 14.19
N TYR A 93 -1.26 -8.85 13.14
CA TYR A 93 -0.93 -9.24 11.76
C TYR A 93 0.37 -8.59 11.23
N ASN A 94 0.97 -7.67 11.97
CA ASN A 94 2.30 -7.10 11.69
C ASN A 94 3.40 -7.70 12.57
N GLY A 95 3.03 -8.62 13.48
CA GLY A 95 3.93 -9.40 14.31
C GLY A 95 4.29 -10.75 13.70
N GLU A 96 4.37 -11.77 14.54
CA GLU A 96 4.72 -13.14 14.14
C GLU A 96 3.73 -13.72 13.11
N LYS A 97 2.42 -13.50 13.33
CA LYS A 97 1.35 -14.18 12.61
C LYS A 97 0.46 -13.20 11.84
N GLN A 98 0.67 -13.08 10.52
CA GLN A 98 -0.21 -12.28 9.68
C GLN A 98 -1.57 -12.97 9.44
N GLU A 99 -1.59 -14.30 9.25
CA GLU A 99 -2.80 -15.04 8.90
C GLU A 99 -3.85 -15.02 9.99
N GLY A 100 -5.06 -14.58 9.63
CA GLY A 100 -6.23 -14.64 10.50
C GLY A 100 -7.09 -13.38 10.48
N PHE A 101 -8.14 -13.42 11.29
CA PHE A 101 -9.04 -12.31 11.56
C PHE A 101 -8.62 -11.59 12.84
N GLY A 102 -8.63 -10.26 12.82
CA GLY A 102 -8.20 -9.49 13.98
C GLY A 102 -8.42 -7.99 13.86
N PRO A 103 -7.91 -7.21 14.84
CA PRO A 103 -7.99 -5.76 14.83
C PRO A 103 -7.10 -5.17 13.73
N MET A 104 -7.57 -4.10 13.08
CA MET A 104 -6.77 -3.36 12.10
C MET A 104 -5.99 -2.23 12.75
N GLU A 105 -4.79 -1.99 12.25
CA GLU A 105 -3.90 -0.93 12.70
C GLU A 105 -3.92 0.27 11.77
N GLN A 106 -3.64 1.45 12.36
CA GLN A 106 -3.73 2.72 11.65
C GLN A 106 -2.59 3.67 12.04
N THR A 107 -2.17 4.50 11.09
CA THR A 107 -1.23 5.60 11.35
C THR A 107 -1.99 6.81 11.90
N VAL A 108 -2.52 6.66 13.10
CA VAL A 108 -3.23 7.70 13.87
C VAL A 108 -2.59 7.80 15.25
N TRP A 109 -2.33 9.02 15.69
CA TRP A 109 -1.81 9.30 17.03
C TRP A 109 -2.48 10.52 17.62
N SER A 110 -2.89 10.43 18.88
CA SER A 110 -3.63 11.51 19.55
C SER A 110 -4.81 12.05 18.72
N GLY A 111 -5.57 11.13 18.11
CA GLY A 111 -6.74 11.42 17.28
C GLY A 111 -6.43 12.16 15.97
N ARG A 112 -5.19 12.11 15.50
CA ARG A 112 -4.77 12.77 14.25
C ARG A 112 -4.04 11.80 13.33
N ARG A 113 -4.22 11.98 12.03
CA ARG A 113 -3.38 11.33 11.02
C ARG A 113 -1.90 11.56 11.33
N TRP A 114 -1.12 10.48 11.40
CA TRP A 114 0.31 10.54 11.61
C TRP A 114 1.05 10.22 10.31
N SER A 115 1.08 11.20 9.42
CA SER A 115 1.71 11.07 8.09
C SER A 115 3.24 11.10 8.17
N ALA A 116 3.92 10.69 7.10
CA ALA A 116 5.37 10.82 6.96
C ALA A 116 5.83 12.28 7.13
N ALA A 117 4.99 13.27 6.81
CA ALA A 117 5.30 14.67 7.09
C ALA A 117 5.35 14.96 8.60
N ASN A 118 4.49 14.34 9.40
CA ASN A 118 4.52 14.48 10.85
C ASN A 118 5.69 13.72 11.47
N ALA A 119 5.90 12.48 11.00
CA ALA A 119 6.93 11.60 11.52
C ALA A 119 8.36 12.05 11.17
N TYR A 120 8.58 12.54 9.95
CA TYR A 120 9.94 12.80 9.43
C TYR A 120 10.15 14.24 8.98
N LEU A 121 9.34 14.75 8.04
CA LEU A 121 9.65 16.04 7.39
C LEU A 121 9.66 17.20 8.37
N ARG A 122 8.63 17.33 9.20
CA ARG A 122 8.53 18.45 10.17
C ARG A 122 9.63 18.43 11.22
N PRO A 123 10.00 17.29 11.84
CA PRO A 123 11.18 17.21 12.69
C PRO A 123 12.47 17.56 11.95
N ALA A 124 12.67 17.03 10.74
CA ALA A 124 13.87 17.33 9.95
C ALA A 124 14.00 18.81 9.58
N GLN A 125 12.90 19.50 9.23
CA GLN A 125 12.92 20.94 8.97
C GLN A 125 13.37 21.77 10.17
N LYS A 126 13.08 21.31 11.40
CA LYS A 126 13.52 22.02 12.62
C LYS A 126 15.04 21.98 12.84
N THR A 127 15.75 21.06 12.19
CA THR A 127 17.21 21.00 12.27
C THR A 127 17.91 22.09 11.46
N GLY A 128 17.19 22.77 10.55
CA GLY A 128 17.77 23.75 9.61
C GLY A 128 18.45 23.10 8.39
N ASN A 129 18.58 21.79 8.33
CA ASN A 129 19.29 21.08 7.25
C ASN A 129 18.38 20.74 6.06
N VAL A 130 17.07 21.00 6.14
CA VAL A 130 16.10 20.67 5.09
C VAL A 130 15.43 21.95 4.57
N THR A 131 15.61 22.19 3.27
CA THR A 131 14.93 23.26 2.54
C THR A 131 13.82 22.66 1.66
N LEU A 132 12.57 23.05 1.88
CA LEU A 132 11.44 22.65 1.07
C LEU A 132 11.19 23.68 -0.03
N ILE A 133 11.31 23.23 -1.30
CA ILE A 133 11.07 24.04 -2.49
C ILE A 133 9.82 23.52 -3.21
N ARG A 134 8.90 24.43 -3.53
CA ARG A 134 7.72 24.11 -4.36
C ARG A 134 8.03 24.44 -5.81
N ALA A 135 8.20 23.41 -6.62
CA ALA A 135 8.48 23.51 -8.04
C ALA A 135 8.00 22.23 -8.77
N LEU A 136 7.84 22.33 -10.09
CA LEU A 136 7.67 21.16 -10.94
C LEU A 136 9.05 20.66 -11.36
N ALA A 137 9.45 19.48 -10.93
CA ALA A 137 10.64 18.81 -11.44
C ALA A 137 10.40 18.40 -12.90
N GLN A 138 11.29 18.81 -13.78
CA GLN A 138 11.16 18.56 -15.21
C GLN A 138 12.00 17.38 -15.67
N ARG A 139 13.26 17.32 -15.21
CA ARG A 139 14.20 16.23 -15.50
C ARG A 139 15.39 16.28 -14.55
N VAL A 140 16.10 15.16 -14.42
CA VAL A 140 17.42 15.10 -13.83
C VAL A 140 18.44 15.62 -14.83
N VAL A 141 19.35 16.48 -14.39
CA VAL A 141 20.46 16.96 -15.21
C VAL A 141 21.63 15.99 -15.06
N ILE A 142 22.06 15.42 -16.20
CA ILE A 142 23.12 14.41 -16.26
C ILE A 142 24.27 15.01 -17.09
N GLU A 143 25.46 15.04 -16.49
CA GLU A 143 26.70 15.51 -17.14
C GLU A 143 27.74 14.37 -17.02
N GLU A 144 28.33 13.97 -18.12
CA GLU A 144 29.36 12.91 -18.16
C GLU A 144 28.94 11.61 -17.45
N GLY A 145 27.68 11.18 -17.61
CA GLY A 145 27.13 9.97 -16.98
C GLY A 145 26.77 10.09 -15.50
N ARG A 146 26.84 11.30 -14.93
CA ARG A 146 26.52 11.58 -13.53
C ARG A 146 25.37 12.55 -13.38
N ALA A 147 24.46 12.25 -12.45
CA ALA A 147 23.40 13.18 -12.03
C ALA A 147 24.01 14.33 -11.20
N VAL A 148 23.86 15.56 -11.68
CA VAL A 148 24.45 16.77 -11.07
C VAL A 148 23.41 17.75 -10.57
N GLY A 149 22.12 17.46 -10.75
CA GLY A 149 21.03 18.32 -10.28
C GLY A 149 19.70 17.97 -10.88
N VAL A 150 18.71 18.82 -10.61
CA VAL A 150 17.35 18.70 -11.13
C VAL A 150 16.92 20.02 -11.75
N GLU A 151 16.47 19.96 -13.02
CA GLU A 151 15.82 21.08 -13.65
C GLU A 151 14.39 21.21 -13.13
N VAL A 152 14.04 22.38 -12.66
CA VAL A 152 12.74 22.66 -12.03
C VAL A 152 12.10 23.91 -12.62
N LYS A 153 10.77 23.90 -12.69
CA LYS A 153 9.97 25.08 -13.08
C LYS A 153 9.24 25.68 -11.89
N ARG A 154 9.48 26.96 -11.65
CA ARG A 154 8.80 27.76 -10.60
C ARG A 154 8.08 28.92 -11.26
N GLY A 155 6.78 28.82 -11.39
CA GLY A 155 5.99 29.77 -12.16
C GLY A 155 6.42 29.80 -13.63
N LYS A 156 7.05 30.89 -14.07
CA LYS A 156 7.55 31.04 -15.46
C LYS A 156 9.07 30.78 -15.56
N THR A 157 9.78 30.62 -14.45
CA THR A 157 11.23 30.46 -14.44
C THR A 157 11.59 28.98 -14.43
N VAL A 158 12.54 28.60 -15.27
CA VAL A 158 13.21 27.31 -15.27
C VAL A 158 14.62 27.52 -14.72
N GLU A 159 15.00 26.72 -13.73
CA GLU A 159 16.30 26.77 -13.07
C GLU A 159 16.80 25.36 -12.76
N VAL A 160 18.11 25.21 -12.62
CA VAL A 160 18.73 23.95 -12.19
C VAL A 160 19.13 24.06 -10.72
N ILE A 161 18.58 23.17 -9.90
CA ILE A 161 19.02 22.98 -8.52
C ILE A 161 20.16 21.95 -8.54
N ARG A 162 21.39 22.41 -8.29
CA ARG A 162 22.57 21.55 -8.32
C ARG A 162 22.64 20.65 -7.07
N ALA A 163 23.02 19.39 -7.29
CA ALA A 163 23.31 18.43 -6.23
C ALA A 163 24.81 18.27 -6.05
N GLN A 164 25.28 18.34 -4.81
CA GLN A 164 26.72 18.16 -4.50
C GLN A 164 27.12 16.70 -4.39
N ARG A 165 26.19 15.84 -4.00
CA ARG A 165 26.44 14.38 -3.80
C ARG A 165 25.59 13.57 -4.75
N GLU A 166 24.29 13.49 -4.49
CA GLU A 166 23.35 12.62 -5.20
C GLU A 166 22.00 13.33 -5.42
N VAL A 167 21.28 12.88 -6.42
CA VAL A 167 19.86 13.14 -6.63
C VAL A 167 19.07 11.89 -6.23
N VAL A 168 18.02 12.07 -5.44
CA VAL A 168 17.13 10.96 -5.04
C VAL A 168 15.73 11.24 -5.56
N LEU A 169 15.22 10.35 -6.41
CA LEU A 169 13.83 10.39 -6.85
C LEU A 169 12.94 9.68 -5.83
N ALA A 170 11.90 10.36 -5.36
CA ALA A 170 10.85 9.82 -4.51
C ALA A 170 9.49 10.36 -5.00
N ALA A 171 9.26 10.26 -6.32
CA ALA A 171 8.15 10.89 -7.01
C ALA A 171 6.98 9.90 -7.30
N SER A 172 6.98 8.75 -6.66
CA SER A 172 6.04 7.63 -6.77
C SER A 172 6.22 6.77 -8.01
N SER A 173 5.53 5.63 -8.03
CA SER A 173 5.54 4.66 -9.13
C SER A 173 5.06 5.24 -10.48
N ILE A 174 4.44 6.41 -10.47
CA ILE A 174 3.98 7.06 -11.70
C ILE A 174 5.00 8.09 -12.18
N ASN A 175 5.53 8.93 -11.30
CA ASN A 175 6.37 10.04 -11.71
C ASN A 175 7.87 9.75 -11.66
N SER A 176 8.33 8.80 -10.84
CA SER A 176 9.76 8.40 -10.85
C SER A 176 10.18 7.84 -12.21
N PRO A 177 9.48 6.84 -12.82
CA PRO A 177 9.81 6.40 -14.16
C PRO A 177 9.64 7.50 -15.23
N LYS A 178 8.61 8.36 -15.09
CA LYS A 178 8.45 9.51 -15.99
C LYS A 178 9.67 10.43 -15.97
N LEU A 179 10.15 10.80 -14.78
CA LEU A 179 11.33 11.64 -14.63
C LEU A 179 12.60 10.98 -15.18
N LEU A 180 12.76 9.67 -14.97
CA LEU A 180 13.87 8.92 -15.58
C LEU A 180 13.81 9.00 -17.11
N MET A 181 12.66 8.72 -17.73
CA MET A 181 12.49 8.78 -19.18
C MET A 181 12.74 10.18 -19.72
N LEU A 182 12.20 11.23 -19.09
CA LEU A 182 12.46 12.64 -19.47
C LEU A 182 13.93 13.03 -19.32
N SER A 183 14.71 12.27 -18.57
CA SER A 183 16.16 12.47 -18.35
C SER A 183 17.03 11.58 -19.26
N GLY A 184 16.42 10.89 -20.24
CA GLY A 184 17.15 10.01 -21.15
C GLY A 184 17.43 8.60 -20.60
N ILE A 185 16.79 8.20 -19.49
CA ILE A 185 16.96 6.88 -18.88
C ILE A 185 15.68 6.07 -19.08
N GLY A 186 15.72 5.07 -19.94
CA GLY A 186 14.53 4.27 -20.25
C GLY A 186 14.69 3.43 -21.51
N PRO A 187 13.58 2.85 -22.03
CA PRO A 187 13.62 2.08 -23.27
C PRO A 187 14.05 2.95 -24.44
N ALA A 188 15.21 2.67 -25.05
CA ALA A 188 15.82 3.51 -26.08
C ALA A 188 14.88 3.84 -27.25
N ALA A 189 14.13 2.86 -27.76
CA ALA A 189 13.18 3.07 -28.85
C ALA A 189 12.09 4.05 -28.46
N HIS A 190 11.51 3.93 -27.26
CA HIS A 190 10.47 4.84 -26.77
C HIS A 190 11.00 6.26 -26.56
N LEU A 191 12.22 6.42 -26.04
CA LEU A 191 12.84 7.73 -25.89
C LEU A 191 13.05 8.41 -27.25
N ALA A 192 13.51 7.66 -28.25
CA ALA A 192 13.72 8.15 -29.61
C ALA A 192 12.40 8.62 -30.28
N GLU A 193 11.26 7.93 -30.02
CA GLU A 193 9.94 8.36 -30.51
C GLU A 193 9.56 9.78 -30.05
N HIS A 194 10.08 10.19 -28.89
CA HIS A 194 9.83 11.50 -28.28
C HIS A 194 10.98 12.49 -28.47
N GLY A 195 12.00 12.15 -29.27
CA GLY A 195 13.17 13.01 -29.55
C GLY A 195 14.03 13.24 -28.30
N ILE A 196 14.04 12.28 -27.36
CA ILE A 196 14.85 12.32 -26.13
C ILE A 196 16.14 11.52 -26.36
N ASP A 197 17.29 12.18 -26.16
CA ASP A 197 18.59 11.52 -26.27
C ASP A 197 18.75 10.44 -25.20
N VAL A 198 19.24 9.26 -25.60
CA VAL A 198 19.43 8.12 -24.71
C VAL A 198 20.73 8.28 -23.90
N VAL A 199 20.59 8.45 -22.59
CA VAL A 199 21.70 8.44 -21.63
C VAL A 199 21.98 7.00 -21.17
N ALA A 200 20.94 6.25 -20.84
CA ALA A 200 21.03 4.85 -20.47
C ALA A 200 19.82 4.05 -21.00
N ASP A 201 20.08 3.03 -21.81
CA ASP A 201 19.04 2.10 -22.28
C ASP A 201 18.66 1.15 -21.16
N ARG A 202 17.55 1.44 -20.50
CA ARG A 202 17.00 0.64 -19.40
C ARG A 202 15.55 0.26 -19.72
N PRO A 203 15.32 -0.88 -20.38
CA PRO A 203 13.99 -1.32 -20.81
C PRO A 203 12.97 -1.46 -19.68
N GLY A 204 13.43 -1.73 -18.45
CA GLY A 204 12.58 -1.89 -17.27
C GLY A 204 11.94 -0.59 -16.77
N VAL A 205 12.41 0.60 -17.17
CA VAL A 205 11.82 1.87 -16.71
C VAL A 205 10.39 1.98 -17.21
N GLY A 206 9.46 2.17 -16.27
CA GLY A 206 8.03 2.24 -16.53
C GLY A 206 7.34 0.89 -16.69
N GLN A 207 8.06 -0.23 -16.76
CA GLN A 207 7.50 -1.57 -16.87
C GLN A 207 7.17 -2.16 -15.49
N ASN A 208 6.47 -3.31 -15.46
CA ASN A 208 6.14 -4.05 -14.23
C ASN A 208 5.21 -3.28 -13.28
N LEU A 209 4.39 -2.35 -13.79
CA LEU A 209 3.40 -1.66 -12.96
C LEU A 209 2.44 -2.69 -12.33
N GLN A 210 2.34 -2.67 -11.02
CA GLN A 210 1.50 -3.52 -10.20
C GLN A 210 0.59 -2.66 -9.32
N ASP A 211 -0.56 -3.20 -8.95
CA ASP A 211 -1.50 -2.56 -8.04
C ASP A 211 -2.36 -3.62 -7.36
N HIS A 212 -2.98 -3.29 -6.24
CA HIS A 212 -4.06 -4.07 -5.68
C HIS A 212 -5.40 -3.59 -6.24
N LEU A 213 -6.23 -4.53 -6.65
CA LEU A 213 -7.64 -4.31 -6.89
C LEU A 213 -8.47 -4.82 -5.72
N GLU A 214 -9.62 -4.22 -5.50
CA GLU A 214 -10.57 -4.65 -4.47
C GLU A 214 -12.02 -4.58 -4.99
N LEU A 215 -12.88 -5.35 -4.35
CA LEU A 215 -14.32 -5.34 -4.50
C LEU A 215 -14.96 -4.98 -3.17
N TYR A 216 -16.12 -4.33 -3.23
CA TYR A 216 -16.95 -4.05 -2.06
C TYR A 216 -18.10 -5.05 -2.01
N ILE A 217 -18.04 -5.99 -1.08
CA ILE A 217 -19.15 -6.90 -0.81
C ILE A 217 -20.01 -6.28 0.28
N GLN A 218 -21.25 -5.99 -0.04
CA GLN A 218 -22.11 -5.12 0.77
C GLN A 218 -23.39 -5.81 1.22
N MET A 219 -23.70 -5.64 2.51
CA MET A 219 -24.94 -6.15 3.14
C MET A 219 -25.80 -5.01 3.66
N ALA A 220 -27.09 -5.08 3.43
CA ALA A 220 -28.05 -4.27 4.15
C ALA A 220 -28.15 -4.74 5.59
N SER A 221 -28.16 -3.80 6.53
CA SER A 221 -28.32 -4.11 7.95
C SER A 221 -29.78 -4.15 8.38
N SER A 222 -30.15 -5.17 9.17
CA SER A 222 -31.46 -5.26 9.82
C SER A 222 -31.61 -4.31 11.00
N GLN A 223 -30.47 -3.74 11.49
CA GLN A 223 -30.42 -2.89 12.67
C GLN A 223 -29.83 -1.51 12.35
N PRO A 224 -30.30 -0.42 13.00
CA PRO A 224 -29.83 0.94 12.75
C PRO A 224 -28.53 1.26 13.52
N ILE A 225 -27.53 0.37 13.47
CA ILE A 225 -26.29 0.48 14.23
C ILE A 225 -25.09 0.94 13.40
N THR A 226 -25.23 1.04 12.08
CA THR A 226 -24.12 1.40 11.18
C THR A 226 -23.82 2.89 11.22
N LEU A 227 -22.69 3.30 10.65
CA LEU A 227 -22.28 4.71 10.58
C LEU A 227 -23.26 5.57 9.78
N TYR A 228 -24.15 4.96 9.01
CA TYR A 228 -25.20 5.68 8.26
C TYR A 228 -26.07 6.58 9.17
N LYS A 229 -26.31 6.21 10.44
CA LYS A 229 -27.01 7.06 11.42
C LYS A 229 -26.38 8.45 11.59
N HIS A 230 -25.11 8.59 11.27
CA HIS A 230 -24.33 9.83 11.36
C HIS A 230 -24.14 10.54 10.02
N TRP A 231 -24.85 10.11 8.96
CA TRP A 231 -24.67 10.66 7.61
C TRP A 231 -25.26 12.06 7.41
N ASN A 232 -26.10 12.53 8.34
CA ASN A 232 -26.71 13.86 8.30
C ASN A 232 -25.73 14.97 8.75
N LEU A 233 -25.98 16.21 8.31
CA LEU A 233 -25.10 17.36 8.55
C LEU A 233 -24.92 17.68 10.03
N LEU A 234 -25.97 17.54 10.87
CA LEU A 234 -25.88 17.82 12.29
C LEU A 234 -24.94 16.84 12.99
N SER A 235 -25.08 15.55 12.74
CA SER A 235 -24.16 14.54 13.29
C SER A 235 -22.74 14.76 12.82
N LYS A 236 -22.51 15.07 11.54
CA LYS A 236 -21.17 15.40 11.01
C LYS A 236 -20.57 16.63 11.71
N ALA A 237 -21.37 17.66 11.97
CA ALA A 237 -20.93 18.86 12.70
C ALA A 237 -20.55 18.53 14.15
N VAL A 238 -21.35 17.70 14.85
CA VAL A 238 -21.06 17.27 16.23
C VAL A 238 -19.78 16.45 16.28
N ILE A 239 -19.61 15.45 15.38
CA ILE A 239 -18.40 14.64 15.28
C ILE A 239 -17.18 15.52 14.99
N GLY A 240 -17.32 16.46 14.04
CA GLY A 240 -16.26 17.40 13.70
C GLY A 240 -15.88 18.31 14.87
N ALA A 241 -16.85 18.83 15.62
CA ALA A 241 -16.62 19.64 16.82
C ALA A 241 -15.94 18.82 17.92
N GLN A 242 -16.43 17.62 18.22
CA GLN A 242 -15.79 16.73 19.18
C GLN A 242 -14.33 16.50 18.81
N TRP A 243 -14.05 16.14 17.56
CA TRP A 243 -12.67 15.95 17.12
C TRP A 243 -11.85 17.24 17.19
N LEU A 244 -12.42 18.38 16.80
CA LEU A 244 -11.71 19.67 16.79
C LEU A 244 -11.23 20.06 18.20
N PHE A 245 -12.08 19.88 19.22
CA PHE A 245 -11.80 20.31 20.58
C PHE A 245 -11.09 19.25 21.42
N THR A 246 -11.43 17.98 21.25
CA THR A 246 -10.94 16.90 22.13
C THR A 246 -10.00 15.91 21.44
N LYS A 247 -9.97 15.87 20.09
CA LYS A 247 -9.25 14.86 19.31
C LYS A 247 -9.69 13.41 19.62
N THR A 248 -10.96 13.24 19.97
CA THR A 248 -11.56 11.94 20.31
C THR A 248 -12.82 11.68 19.48
N GLY A 249 -13.43 10.51 19.69
CA GLY A 249 -14.66 10.11 19.03
C GLY A 249 -14.42 9.56 17.61
N MET A 250 -15.50 9.49 16.84
CA MET A 250 -15.47 8.86 15.50
C MET A 250 -14.52 9.56 14.52
N GLY A 251 -14.29 10.85 14.65
CA GLY A 251 -13.36 11.61 13.83
C GLY A 251 -11.87 11.33 14.15
N ALA A 252 -11.58 10.56 15.18
CA ALA A 252 -10.23 10.22 15.63
C ALA A 252 -9.74 8.85 15.15
N SER A 253 -10.53 8.15 14.31
CA SER A 253 -10.19 6.86 13.71
C SER A 253 -10.47 6.90 12.21
N ASN A 254 -9.79 6.01 11.46
CA ASN A 254 -10.07 5.80 10.03
C ASN A 254 -11.31 4.94 9.77
N GLN A 255 -11.93 4.39 10.80
CA GLN A 255 -13.09 3.50 10.78
C GLN A 255 -12.85 2.13 10.12
N PHE A 256 -11.63 1.83 9.69
CA PHE A 256 -11.19 0.48 9.36
C PHE A 256 -10.59 -0.13 10.63
N GLU A 257 -11.40 -0.85 11.42
CA GLU A 257 -10.97 -1.30 12.75
C GLU A 257 -10.93 -2.82 12.90
N SER A 258 -11.33 -3.57 11.84
CA SER A 258 -11.13 -5.01 11.74
C SER A 258 -10.66 -5.39 10.35
N ALA A 259 -9.79 -6.40 10.31
CA ALA A 259 -9.15 -6.91 9.11
C ALA A 259 -9.13 -8.44 9.11
N ALA A 260 -8.82 -9.00 7.95
CA ALA A 260 -8.38 -10.38 7.86
C ALA A 260 -7.35 -10.53 6.75
N PHE A 261 -6.44 -11.47 6.96
CA PHE A 261 -5.52 -11.98 5.97
C PHE A 261 -5.72 -13.49 5.90
N ILE A 262 -6.18 -13.99 4.76
CA ILE A 262 -6.51 -15.41 4.62
C ILE A 262 -5.89 -15.98 3.35
N ARG A 263 -5.78 -17.31 3.30
CA ARG A 263 -5.41 -18.03 2.10
C ARG A 263 -6.66 -18.37 1.27
N SER A 264 -6.57 -18.20 -0.05
CA SER A 264 -7.68 -18.44 -0.96
C SER A 264 -8.03 -19.93 -1.09
N LYS A 265 -7.02 -20.81 -1.02
CA LYS A 265 -7.14 -22.25 -1.26
C LYS A 265 -6.00 -23.04 -0.61
N PRO A 266 -6.12 -24.38 -0.48
CA PRO A 266 -4.99 -25.23 -0.14
C PRO A 266 -3.84 -25.07 -1.13
N GLY A 267 -2.58 -25.22 -0.67
CA GLY A 267 -1.38 -25.05 -1.48
C GLY A 267 -0.86 -23.63 -1.59
N VAL A 268 -1.59 -22.65 -1.02
CA VAL A 268 -1.12 -21.27 -0.86
C VAL A 268 -0.40 -21.18 0.49
N ASP A 269 0.88 -20.85 0.46
CA ASP A 269 1.77 -20.95 1.63
C ASP A 269 1.62 -19.79 2.62
N TYR A 270 1.18 -18.60 2.19
CA TYR A 270 0.88 -17.47 3.05
C TYR A 270 -0.33 -16.68 2.52
N PRO A 271 -0.99 -15.85 3.33
CA PRO A 271 -2.20 -15.14 2.93
C PRO A 271 -2.08 -14.46 1.58
N ASP A 272 -3.09 -14.59 0.75
CA ASP A 272 -3.19 -13.98 -0.59
C ASP A 272 -4.48 -13.18 -0.77
N ILE A 273 -5.34 -13.11 0.25
CA ILE A 273 -6.53 -12.28 0.30
C ILE A 273 -6.48 -11.39 1.54
N GLN A 274 -6.77 -10.10 1.36
CA GLN A 274 -6.95 -9.14 2.46
C GLN A 274 -8.40 -8.70 2.56
N TYR A 275 -8.85 -8.45 3.77
CA TYR A 275 -10.12 -7.81 4.08
C TYR A 275 -9.91 -6.52 4.88
N HIS A 276 -10.64 -5.48 4.48
CA HIS A 276 -10.89 -4.30 5.30
C HIS A 276 -12.39 -4.25 5.59
N PHE A 277 -12.79 -4.26 6.85
CA PHE A 277 -14.20 -4.23 7.21
C PHE A 277 -14.65 -2.83 7.62
N LEU A 278 -15.82 -2.41 7.13
CA LEU A 278 -16.44 -1.12 7.42
C LEU A 278 -17.90 -1.29 7.88
N PRO A 279 -18.30 -0.67 9.01
CA PRO A 279 -19.69 -0.68 9.47
C PRO A 279 -20.55 0.38 8.76
N ILE A 280 -20.34 0.52 7.43
CA ILE A 280 -21.16 1.34 6.53
C ILE A 280 -21.04 0.78 5.12
N ALA A 281 -22.10 0.81 4.33
CA ALA A 281 -22.07 0.53 2.90
C ALA A 281 -22.01 1.86 2.12
N VAL A 282 -20.87 2.07 1.46
CA VAL A 282 -20.61 3.26 0.63
C VAL A 282 -20.16 2.84 -0.75
N ARG A 283 -20.44 3.69 -1.73
CA ARG A 283 -19.89 3.56 -3.08
C ARG A 283 -18.48 4.10 -3.12
N TYR A 284 -17.77 3.80 -4.18
CA TYR A 284 -16.40 4.27 -4.39
C TYR A 284 -16.26 5.80 -4.40
N ASP A 285 -17.29 6.51 -4.87
CA ASP A 285 -17.38 7.97 -4.82
C ASP A 285 -17.67 8.54 -3.40
N GLY A 286 -17.73 7.66 -2.41
CA GLY A 286 -18.00 8.02 -1.02
C GLY A 286 -19.47 8.31 -0.71
N GLN A 287 -20.39 8.09 -1.66
CA GLN A 287 -21.83 8.19 -1.42
C GLN A 287 -22.36 6.90 -0.79
N ALA A 288 -23.51 6.98 -0.10
CA ALA A 288 -24.16 5.79 0.40
C ALA A 288 -24.51 4.82 -0.74
N ALA A 289 -24.22 3.53 -0.56
CA ALA A 289 -24.46 2.51 -1.59
C ALA A 289 -25.94 2.24 -1.82
N ALA A 290 -26.76 2.40 -0.76
CA ALA A 290 -28.21 2.30 -0.77
C ALA A 290 -28.80 3.25 0.27
N GLU A 291 -30.09 3.56 0.14
CA GLU A 291 -30.82 4.24 1.22
C GLU A 291 -30.94 3.29 2.42
N GLY A 292 -30.36 3.70 3.57
CA GLY A 292 -30.48 2.99 4.83
C GLY A 292 -29.16 2.41 5.35
N HIS A 293 -29.32 1.59 6.36
CA HIS A 293 -28.20 0.98 7.07
C HIS A 293 -27.60 -0.20 6.29
N GLY A 294 -26.28 -0.21 6.14
CA GLY A 294 -25.52 -1.29 5.54
C GLY A 294 -24.08 -1.32 6.06
N PHE A 295 -23.36 -2.39 5.77
CA PHE A 295 -21.96 -2.58 6.07
C PHE A 295 -21.27 -3.32 4.92
N GLN A 296 -19.94 -3.29 4.89
CA GLN A 296 -19.20 -3.86 3.77
C GLN A 296 -17.84 -4.43 4.19
N ALA A 297 -17.38 -5.38 3.41
CA ALA A 297 -15.99 -5.79 3.37
C ALA A 297 -15.38 -5.38 2.02
N HIS A 298 -14.24 -4.68 2.07
CA HIS A 298 -13.36 -4.54 0.93
C HIS A 298 -12.49 -5.78 0.88
N THR A 299 -12.44 -6.45 -0.25
CA THR A 299 -11.66 -7.66 -0.41
C THR A 299 -11.02 -7.73 -1.79
N GLY A 300 -9.84 -8.27 -1.85
CA GLY A 300 -9.13 -8.48 -3.11
C GLY A 300 -7.90 -9.36 -2.94
N PRO A 301 -7.46 -9.96 -4.05
CA PRO A 301 -6.23 -10.73 -4.09
C PRO A 301 -5.02 -9.81 -3.94
N MET A 302 -4.02 -10.27 -3.19
CA MET A 302 -2.83 -9.48 -2.88
C MET A 302 -1.69 -9.64 -3.91
N ARG A 303 -1.77 -10.61 -4.80
CA ARG A 303 -0.68 -10.95 -5.71
C ARG A 303 -1.12 -11.18 -7.14
N SER A 304 -1.90 -10.23 -7.70
CA SER A 304 -2.28 -10.25 -9.11
C SER A 304 -1.09 -10.53 -10.02
N LYS A 305 -1.30 -11.34 -11.05
CA LYS A 305 -0.29 -11.64 -12.07
C LYS A 305 -0.32 -10.67 -13.24
N SER A 306 -1.37 -9.86 -13.37
CA SER A 306 -1.43 -8.80 -14.38
C SER A 306 -0.33 -7.76 -14.16
N ARG A 307 0.23 -7.27 -15.26
CA ARG A 307 1.28 -6.25 -15.26
C ARG A 307 0.95 -5.14 -16.25
N GLY A 308 1.17 -3.92 -15.80
CA GLY A 308 1.01 -2.73 -16.59
C GLY A 308 2.30 -1.98 -16.87
N ASP A 309 2.16 -0.78 -17.40
CA ASP A 309 3.29 0.08 -17.72
C ASP A 309 2.95 1.57 -17.59
N ILE A 310 4.01 2.36 -17.47
CA ILE A 310 4.03 3.83 -17.55
C ILE A 310 4.89 4.22 -18.76
N THR A 311 4.34 5.01 -19.68
CA THR A 311 5.07 5.54 -20.83
C THR A 311 4.85 7.03 -20.98
N LEU A 312 5.75 7.72 -21.68
CA LEU A 312 5.57 9.13 -21.99
C LEU A 312 4.45 9.31 -23.03
N ARG A 313 3.73 10.42 -22.94
CA ARG A 313 2.87 10.92 -24.03
C ARG A 313 3.63 11.85 -24.95
N SER A 314 4.56 12.61 -24.40
CA SER A 314 5.46 13.52 -25.11
C SER A 314 6.69 13.84 -24.24
N ALA A 315 7.60 14.63 -24.78
CA ALA A 315 8.75 15.17 -24.05
C ALA A 315 8.39 16.37 -23.15
N ASP A 316 7.13 16.82 -23.10
CA ASP A 316 6.69 17.90 -22.19
C ASP A 316 6.58 17.40 -20.75
N PRO A 317 7.40 17.91 -19.81
CA PRO A 317 7.32 17.50 -18.40
C PRO A 317 5.98 17.83 -17.73
N ALA A 318 5.21 18.77 -18.26
CA ALA A 318 3.91 19.15 -17.72
C ALA A 318 2.81 18.15 -18.10
N GLU A 319 3.00 17.39 -19.17
CA GLU A 319 2.02 16.41 -19.61
C GLU A 319 2.03 15.17 -18.73
N ALA A 320 0.84 14.66 -18.36
CA ALA A 320 0.71 13.43 -17.60
C ALA A 320 1.18 12.22 -18.41
N PRO A 321 1.87 11.23 -17.82
CA PRO A 321 2.27 10.04 -18.54
C PRO A 321 1.05 9.21 -18.96
N LYS A 322 1.22 8.33 -19.91
CA LYS A 322 0.26 7.27 -20.21
C LYS A 322 0.40 6.19 -19.14
N ILE A 323 -0.70 5.89 -18.44
CA ILE A 323 -0.76 4.87 -17.38
C ILE A 323 -1.63 3.75 -17.92
N ARG A 324 -1.09 2.56 -18.00
CA ARG A 324 -1.81 1.35 -18.37
C ARG A 324 -1.61 0.30 -17.29
N PHE A 325 -2.58 0.12 -16.44
CA PHE A 325 -2.52 -0.91 -15.38
C PHE A 325 -2.67 -2.31 -15.95
N ASN A 326 -3.40 -2.47 -17.05
CA ASN A 326 -3.65 -3.75 -17.70
C ASN A 326 -4.30 -4.78 -16.75
N TYR A 327 -5.21 -4.30 -15.89
CA TYR A 327 -5.93 -5.11 -14.91
C TYR A 327 -6.64 -6.30 -15.55
N MET A 328 -6.77 -7.40 -14.79
CA MET A 328 -7.51 -8.61 -15.17
C MET A 328 -7.04 -9.24 -16.50
N SER A 329 -5.81 -8.96 -16.93
CA SER A 329 -5.21 -9.52 -18.15
C SER A 329 -4.74 -10.96 -17.96
N HIS A 330 -4.61 -11.43 -16.72
CA HIS A 330 -4.25 -12.81 -16.39
C HIS A 330 -5.50 -13.60 -15.94
N PRO A 331 -5.69 -14.85 -16.42
CA PRO A 331 -6.88 -15.66 -16.08
C PRO A 331 -7.04 -15.91 -14.57
N ASP A 332 -5.93 -16.06 -13.85
CA ASP A 332 -5.96 -16.33 -12.40
C ASP A 332 -6.60 -15.18 -11.62
N ASP A 333 -6.45 -13.93 -12.08
CA ASP A 333 -7.02 -12.76 -11.39
C ASP A 333 -8.56 -12.87 -11.31
N TRP A 334 -9.20 -13.41 -12.33
CA TRP A 334 -10.65 -13.66 -12.35
C TRP A 334 -11.07 -14.74 -11.36
N GLU A 335 -10.34 -15.86 -11.32
CA GLU A 335 -10.61 -16.95 -10.37
C GLU A 335 -10.43 -16.47 -8.92
N GLU A 336 -9.36 -15.70 -8.65
CA GLU A 336 -9.08 -15.16 -7.34
C GLU A 336 -10.19 -14.20 -6.87
N PHE A 337 -10.71 -13.32 -7.74
CA PHE A 337 -11.83 -12.45 -7.39
C PHE A 337 -13.14 -13.20 -7.18
N ARG A 338 -13.47 -14.19 -8.01
CA ARG A 338 -14.64 -15.07 -7.76
C ARG A 338 -14.53 -15.76 -6.40
N THR A 339 -13.32 -16.19 -6.05
CA THR A 339 -13.02 -16.79 -4.74
C THR A 339 -13.24 -15.77 -3.62
N CYS A 340 -12.75 -14.54 -3.74
CA CYS A 340 -13.01 -13.47 -2.78
C CYS A 340 -14.51 -13.28 -2.52
N ILE A 341 -15.34 -13.22 -3.57
CA ILE A 341 -16.80 -13.07 -3.44
C ILE A 341 -17.40 -14.24 -2.66
N ARG A 342 -17.07 -15.48 -3.03
CA ARG A 342 -17.62 -16.68 -2.41
C ARG A 342 -17.24 -16.81 -0.94
N LEU A 343 -15.96 -16.60 -0.63
CA LEU A 343 -15.49 -16.65 0.76
C LEU A 343 -16.11 -15.52 1.60
N THR A 344 -16.30 -14.33 1.06
CA THR A 344 -16.97 -13.23 1.77
C THR A 344 -18.43 -13.56 2.07
N ARG A 345 -19.15 -14.17 1.13
CA ARG A 345 -20.53 -14.66 1.34
C ARG A 345 -20.60 -15.73 2.44
N GLU A 346 -19.63 -16.65 2.46
CA GLU A 346 -19.52 -17.66 3.52
C GLU A 346 -19.32 -17.01 4.89
N ILE A 347 -18.43 -16.02 4.99
CA ILE A 347 -18.15 -15.28 6.24
C ILE A 347 -19.39 -14.51 6.68
N PHE A 348 -20.05 -13.77 5.80
CA PHE A 348 -21.28 -13.03 6.16
C PHE A 348 -22.49 -13.93 6.44
N GLY A 349 -22.45 -15.19 6.01
CA GLY A 349 -23.46 -16.22 6.31
C GLY A 349 -23.36 -16.84 7.70
N GLN A 350 -22.30 -16.54 8.48
CA GLN A 350 -22.08 -17.15 9.81
C GLN A 350 -23.04 -16.61 10.86
N GLU A 351 -23.19 -17.37 11.96
CA GLU A 351 -24.08 -17.06 13.09
C GLU A 351 -23.86 -15.65 13.65
N ALA A 352 -22.60 -15.19 13.73
CA ALA A 352 -22.27 -13.86 14.25
C ALA A 352 -22.91 -12.72 13.46
N PHE A 353 -23.18 -12.90 12.17
CA PHE A 353 -23.83 -11.90 11.33
C PHE A 353 -25.35 -12.03 11.23
N LYS A 354 -25.96 -13.16 11.62
CA LYS A 354 -27.40 -13.38 11.54
C LYS A 354 -28.24 -12.26 12.15
N PRO A 355 -27.89 -11.67 13.32
CA PRO A 355 -28.63 -10.57 13.87
C PRO A 355 -28.63 -9.29 13.05
N PHE A 356 -27.62 -9.14 12.14
CA PHE A 356 -27.32 -7.89 11.48
C PHE A 356 -27.63 -7.89 9.97
N VAL A 357 -27.50 -9.05 9.29
CA VAL A 357 -27.76 -9.16 7.86
C VAL A 357 -29.25 -9.14 7.55
N LYS A 358 -29.64 -8.28 6.60
CA LYS A 358 -30.98 -8.27 6.02
C LYS A 358 -31.00 -8.92 4.63
N HIS A 359 -30.16 -8.46 3.73
CA HIS A 359 -29.93 -9.03 2.39
C HIS A 359 -28.61 -8.51 1.83
N GLU A 360 -28.08 -9.18 0.82
CA GLU A 360 -26.91 -8.74 0.06
C GLU A 360 -27.29 -7.60 -0.89
N ILE A 361 -26.57 -6.46 -0.81
CA ILE A 361 -26.73 -5.31 -1.72
C ILE A 361 -25.86 -5.54 -2.96
N GLN A 362 -24.58 -5.91 -2.75
CA GLN A 362 -23.57 -6.03 -3.79
C GLN A 362 -22.69 -7.24 -3.49
N PRO A 363 -22.42 -8.13 -4.47
CA PRO A 363 -22.88 -8.11 -5.87
C PRO A 363 -24.36 -8.34 -6.09
N GLY A 364 -25.11 -8.84 -5.12
CA GLY A 364 -26.48 -9.26 -5.20
C GLY A 364 -26.63 -10.77 -5.22
N ALA A 365 -27.49 -11.31 -4.36
CA ALA A 365 -27.62 -12.76 -4.12
C ALA A 365 -28.04 -13.56 -5.37
N ALA A 366 -28.55 -12.92 -6.41
CA ALA A 366 -28.92 -13.58 -7.66
C ALA A 366 -27.72 -13.99 -8.53
N LEU A 367 -26.57 -13.30 -8.40
CA LEU A 367 -25.37 -13.57 -9.19
C LEU A 367 -24.59 -14.75 -8.58
N GLN A 368 -24.63 -15.93 -9.24
CA GLN A 368 -24.03 -17.16 -8.70
C GLN A 368 -23.02 -17.82 -9.64
N SER A 369 -23.27 -17.78 -10.94
CA SER A 369 -22.38 -18.39 -11.94
C SER A 369 -21.09 -17.59 -12.11
N ASP A 370 -20.03 -18.24 -12.58
CA ASP A 370 -18.76 -17.59 -12.89
C ASP A 370 -18.94 -16.42 -13.86
N ALA A 371 -19.74 -16.60 -14.91
CA ALA A 371 -19.99 -15.56 -15.92
C ALA A 371 -20.71 -14.32 -15.34
N GLU A 372 -21.66 -14.52 -14.43
CA GLU A 372 -22.36 -13.42 -13.76
C GLU A 372 -21.40 -12.68 -12.80
N LEU A 373 -20.58 -13.44 -12.06
CA LEU A 373 -19.56 -12.85 -11.18
C LEU A 373 -18.49 -12.10 -11.98
N ASP A 374 -18.04 -12.64 -13.12
CA ASP A 374 -17.08 -11.97 -13.99
C ASP A 374 -17.62 -10.65 -14.53
N SER A 375 -18.89 -10.60 -14.92
CA SER A 375 -19.54 -9.36 -15.35
C SER A 375 -19.56 -8.32 -14.22
N PHE A 376 -19.89 -8.74 -13.01
CA PHE A 376 -19.85 -7.89 -11.83
C PHE A 376 -18.43 -7.39 -11.52
N ILE A 377 -17.43 -8.27 -11.55
CA ILE A 377 -16.02 -7.96 -11.31
C ILE A 377 -15.54 -6.91 -12.32
N ALA A 378 -15.87 -7.10 -13.62
CA ALA A 378 -15.47 -6.18 -14.69
C ALA A 378 -15.99 -4.75 -14.47
N GLU A 379 -17.18 -4.61 -13.88
CA GLU A 379 -17.82 -3.31 -13.65
C GLU A 379 -17.43 -2.66 -12.32
N HIS A 380 -17.01 -3.45 -11.30
CA HIS A 380 -16.93 -2.98 -9.92
C HIS A 380 -15.54 -3.17 -9.26
N ALA A 381 -14.59 -3.86 -9.93
CA ALA A 381 -13.24 -3.93 -9.39
C ALA A 381 -12.55 -2.57 -9.50
N GLU A 382 -12.05 -2.09 -8.36
CA GLU A 382 -11.46 -0.76 -8.24
C GLU A 382 -10.03 -0.85 -7.71
N SER A 383 -9.21 0.13 -8.06
CA SER A 383 -7.87 0.25 -7.49
C SER A 383 -7.93 0.55 -5.99
N ALA A 384 -7.14 -0.17 -5.20
CA ALA A 384 -6.90 0.18 -3.80
C ALA A 384 -5.82 1.28 -3.64
N TYR A 385 -5.37 1.89 -4.75
CA TYR A 385 -4.35 2.94 -4.81
C TYR A 385 -2.97 2.52 -4.29
N HIS A 386 -2.53 1.32 -4.67
CA HIS A 386 -1.25 0.74 -4.30
C HIS A 386 -0.27 0.56 -5.48
N PRO A 387 -0.08 1.54 -6.39
CA PRO A 387 0.80 1.37 -7.55
C PRO A 387 2.26 1.20 -7.11
N CYS A 388 2.96 0.23 -7.70
CA CYS A 388 4.36 -0.04 -7.42
C CYS A 388 5.10 -0.69 -8.61
N GLY A 389 6.41 -0.84 -8.49
CA GLY A 389 7.21 -1.75 -9.32
C GLY A 389 7.79 -1.18 -10.61
N THR A 390 7.52 0.07 -10.96
CA THR A 390 7.87 0.69 -12.27
C THR A 390 9.34 1.12 -12.43
N CYS A 391 10.14 1.03 -11.38
CA CYS A 391 11.59 1.19 -11.37
C CYS A 391 12.23 0.00 -10.62
N ARG A 392 11.82 -1.20 -10.97
CA ARG A 392 12.08 -2.44 -10.24
C ARG A 392 13.54 -2.58 -9.82
N MET A 393 13.78 -2.90 -8.55
CA MET A 393 15.08 -3.28 -8.03
C MET A 393 15.44 -4.71 -8.46
N GLY A 394 16.71 -4.96 -8.70
CA GLY A 394 17.22 -6.28 -9.06
C GLY A 394 18.75 -6.30 -9.17
N ALA A 395 19.28 -7.44 -9.60
CA ALA A 395 20.71 -7.61 -9.84
C ALA A 395 21.20 -6.63 -10.92
N ALA A 396 22.45 -6.17 -10.81
CA ALA A 396 22.98 -5.14 -11.71
C ALA A 396 23.10 -5.62 -13.17
N ASP A 397 23.21 -6.93 -13.39
CA ASP A 397 23.23 -7.58 -14.70
C ASP A 397 21.84 -7.90 -15.26
N ASP A 398 20.79 -7.76 -14.46
CA ASP A 398 19.41 -7.87 -14.97
C ASP A 398 19.07 -6.64 -15.80
N ARG A 399 18.85 -6.88 -17.09
CA ARG A 399 18.53 -5.82 -18.05
C ARG A 399 17.21 -5.11 -17.74
N ASN A 400 16.28 -5.77 -17.06
CA ASN A 400 14.98 -5.23 -16.66
C ASN A 400 15.00 -4.58 -15.26
N ALA A 401 16.08 -4.71 -14.49
CA ALA A 401 16.24 -3.94 -13.26
C ALA A 401 16.54 -2.48 -13.59
N VAL A 402 15.94 -1.56 -12.87
CA VAL A 402 16.15 -0.12 -13.01
C VAL A 402 17.12 0.39 -11.96
N VAL A 403 17.00 -0.13 -10.75
CA VAL A 403 17.91 0.16 -9.64
C VAL A 403 18.56 -1.11 -9.11
N ASP A 404 19.80 -0.98 -8.64
CA ASP A 404 20.49 -2.04 -7.92
C ASP A 404 20.02 -2.18 -6.47
N PRO A 405 20.50 -3.19 -5.69
CA PRO A 405 20.12 -3.35 -4.28
C PRO A 405 20.50 -2.18 -3.36
N GLN A 406 21.34 -1.26 -3.80
CA GLN A 406 21.63 0.00 -3.12
C GLN A 406 20.69 1.13 -3.55
N ALA A 407 19.61 0.80 -4.28
CA ALA A 407 18.65 1.76 -4.87
C ALA A 407 19.29 2.75 -5.88
N ARG A 408 20.49 2.50 -6.39
CA ARG A 408 21.17 3.32 -7.39
C ARG A 408 20.61 3.00 -8.78
N VAL A 409 20.36 4.02 -9.56
CA VAL A 409 19.94 3.85 -10.98
C VAL A 409 21.09 3.25 -11.77
N ILE A 410 20.83 2.10 -12.37
CA ILE A 410 21.86 1.36 -13.11
C ILE A 410 22.22 2.12 -14.39
N GLY A 411 23.53 2.41 -14.58
CA GLY A 411 24.05 3.12 -15.73
C GLY A 411 24.19 4.65 -15.56
N VAL A 412 23.82 5.22 -14.40
CA VAL A 412 23.99 6.63 -14.09
C VAL A 412 24.51 6.81 -12.67
N GLU A 413 25.63 7.51 -12.51
CA GLU A 413 26.18 7.80 -11.19
C GLU A 413 25.42 8.90 -10.47
N GLY A 414 25.42 8.86 -9.11
CA GLY A 414 24.84 9.93 -8.30
C GLY A 414 23.32 10.07 -8.39
N LEU A 415 22.61 9.00 -8.81
CA LEU A 415 21.15 8.96 -8.92
C LEU A 415 20.58 7.73 -8.23
N ARG A 416 19.57 7.95 -7.38
CA ARG A 416 18.80 6.86 -6.72
C ARG A 416 17.29 7.06 -6.89
N VAL A 417 16.56 5.96 -6.69
CA VAL A 417 15.10 5.98 -6.53
C VAL A 417 14.75 5.39 -5.17
N ALA A 418 13.90 6.07 -4.41
CA ALA A 418 13.53 5.68 -3.04
C ALA A 418 12.02 5.86 -2.79
N ASP A 419 11.20 5.09 -3.48
CA ASP A 419 9.75 5.02 -3.32
C ASP A 419 9.23 3.63 -3.75
N SER A 420 7.91 3.43 -3.77
CA SER A 420 7.30 2.14 -4.14
C SER A 420 7.60 1.68 -5.58
N SER A 421 8.14 2.56 -6.44
CA SER A 421 8.50 2.15 -7.79
C SER A 421 9.61 1.10 -7.83
N ILE A 422 10.47 1.05 -6.79
CA ILE A 422 11.58 0.08 -6.76
C ILE A 422 11.16 -1.33 -6.33
N PHE A 423 9.93 -1.54 -5.87
CA PHE A 423 9.49 -2.87 -5.43
C PHE A 423 9.61 -3.88 -6.56
N PRO A 424 10.32 -5.00 -6.38
CA PRO A 424 10.35 -6.08 -7.36
C PRO A 424 8.96 -6.69 -7.58
N ARG A 425 8.25 -6.88 -6.47
CA ARG A 425 6.89 -7.40 -6.41
C ARG A 425 6.10 -6.65 -5.34
N ILE A 426 4.80 -6.47 -5.58
CA ILE A 426 3.87 -5.88 -4.62
C ILE A 426 3.82 -6.72 -3.33
N THR A 427 3.80 -6.07 -2.17
CA THR A 427 3.70 -6.73 -0.88
C THR A 427 2.26 -6.97 -0.49
N ASN A 428 1.98 -7.94 0.36
CA ASN A 428 0.66 -8.11 0.95
C ASN A 428 0.22 -6.83 1.68
N GLY A 429 -0.99 -6.37 1.38
CA GLY A 429 -1.62 -5.23 2.04
C GLY A 429 -1.14 -3.86 1.57
N ASN A 430 -1.43 -2.84 2.36
CA ASN A 430 -1.25 -1.44 2.00
C ASN A 430 0.22 -1.04 1.91
N LEU A 431 0.60 -0.24 0.92
CA LEU A 431 2.01 0.05 0.59
C LEU A 431 2.64 1.22 1.37
N ASN A 432 1.92 1.85 2.30
CA ASN A 432 2.47 3.00 3.03
C ASN A 432 3.68 2.60 3.92
N ALA A 433 3.55 1.55 4.71
CA ALA A 433 4.63 1.09 5.58
C ALA A 433 5.85 0.58 4.80
N PRO A 434 5.71 -0.29 3.78
CA PRO A 434 6.84 -0.70 2.94
C PRO A 434 7.56 0.47 2.27
N SER A 435 6.80 1.50 1.81
CA SER A 435 7.41 2.70 1.20
C SER A 435 8.23 3.51 2.20
N ILE A 436 7.79 3.61 3.45
CA ILE A 436 8.55 4.30 4.52
C ILE A 436 9.77 3.46 4.90
N MET A 437 9.65 2.13 4.99
CA MET A 437 10.77 1.22 5.25
C MET A 437 11.86 1.36 4.18
N VAL A 438 11.48 1.47 2.90
CA VAL A 438 12.44 1.77 1.82
C VAL A 438 13.17 3.09 2.10
N GLY A 439 12.45 4.14 2.50
CA GLY A 439 13.05 5.42 2.88
C GLY A 439 14.05 5.30 4.02
N GLU A 440 13.72 4.53 5.06
CA GLU A 440 14.61 4.25 6.20
C GLU A 440 15.89 3.56 5.76
N LYS A 441 15.78 2.48 4.97
CA LYS A 441 16.93 1.70 4.53
C LYS A 441 17.80 2.47 3.53
N VAL A 442 17.19 3.15 2.56
CA VAL A 442 17.93 3.97 1.58
C VAL A 442 18.63 5.14 2.26
N SER A 443 18.08 5.69 3.36
CA SER A 443 18.76 6.73 4.13
C SER A 443 20.08 6.26 4.74
N ASP A 444 20.16 5.03 5.25
CA ASP A 444 21.42 4.45 5.74
C ASP A 444 22.41 4.24 4.60
N LEU A 445 21.95 3.75 3.44
CA LEU A 445 22.77 3.59 2.24
C LEU A 445 23.33 4.95 1.74
N LEU A 446 22.55 6.03 1.77
CA LEU A 446 22.98 7.39 1.43
C LEU A 446 24.03 7.94 2.40
N LEU A 447 23.92 7.58 3.67
CA LEU A 447 24.86 8.00 4.71
C LEU A 447 26.10 7.13 4.81
N GLY A 448 26.18 6.05 4.02
CA GLY A 448 27.26 5.07 4.08
C GLY A 448 27.32 4.32 5.41
N ARG A 449 26.18 4.12 6.05
CA ARG A 449 26.07 3.36 7.30
C ARG A 449 26.02 1.87 6.99
N ASP A 450 26.54 1.07 7.89
CA ASP A 450 26.36 -0.37 7.84
C ASP A 450 24.86 -0.72 7.96
N PRO A 451 24.39 -1.78 7.27
CA PRO A 451 23.04 -2.29 7.45
C PRO A 451 22.76 -2.61 8.93
N LEU A 452 21.51 -2.46 9.36
CA LEU A 452 21.11 -2.95 10.67
C LEU A 452 21.33 -4.47 10.77
N PRO A 453 21.67 -4.99 11.97
CA PRO A 453 21.81 -6.42 12.18
C PRO A 453 20.55 -7.18 11.72
N ARG A 454 20.76 -8.28 11.01
CA ARG A 454 19.65 -9.13 10.55
C ARG A 454 18.83 -9.65 11.73
N ALA A 455 17.52 -9.67 11.58
CA ALA A 455 16.61 -10.32 12.51
C ALA A 455 16.73 -11.84 12.42
N ASN A 456 16.39 -12.54 13.52
CA ASN A 456 16.35 -14.00 13.57
C ASN A 456 14.92 -14.54 13.74
N GLU A 457 13.95 -13.69 13.73
CA GLU A 457 12.54 -13.99 13.94
C GLU A 457 11.96 -14.69 12.70
N GLU A 458 11.39 -15.88 12.92
CA GLU A 458 10.72 -16.65 11.87
C GLU A 458 9.21 -16.39 11.90
N PRO A 459 8.58 -16.01 10.78
CA PRO A 459 7.15 -15.78 10.72
C PRO A 459 6.38 -17.08 10.90
N TRP A 460 5.25 -17.00 11.58
CA TRP A 460 4.34 -18.13 11.65
C TRP A 460 3.80 -18.48 10.26
N MET A 461 3.79 -19.79 9.97
CA MET A 461 3.21 -20.35 8.76
C MET A 461 2.19 -21.42 9.17
N HIS A 462 1.06 -21.47 8.46
CA HIS A 462 0.07 -22.51 8.73
C HIS A 462 0.66 -23.90 8.52
N PRO A 463 0.66 -24.81 9.52
CA PRO A 463 1.41 -26.07 9.45
C PRO A 463 0.92 -27.00 8.33
N ASN A 464 -0.34 -26.92 7.95
CA ASN A 464 -0.95 -27.77 6.91
C ASN A 464 -1.29 -27.00 5.63
N TRP A 465 -0.57 -25.91 5.32
CA TRP A 465 -0.91 -25.05 4.19
C TRP A 465 -0.98 -25.79 2.84
N GLN A 466 -0.20 -26.88 2.66
CA GLN A 466 -0.19 -27.64 1.41
C GLN A 466 -1.54 -28.33 1.13
N VAL A 467 -2.28 -28.74 2.17
CA VAL A 467 -3.48 -29.60 2.05
C VAL A 467 -4.73 -28.97 2.65
N ALA A 468 -4.61 -27.87 3.42
CA ALA A 468 -5.72 -27.19 4.05
C ALA A 468 -5.66 -25.68 3.80
N GLN A 469 -6.83 -25.08 3.51
CA GLN A 469 -6.97 -23.64 3.40
C GLN A 469 -6.99 -22.97 4.79
N ARG A 470 -7.55 -23.65 5.80
CA ARG A 470 -7.82 -23.17 7.16
C ARG A 470 -7.78 -24.31 8.17
#